data_3bdbf10de0aef11819ab4c0b83fb7906
#
_entry.id   3bdbf10de0aef11819ab4c0b83fb7906
#
_cell.length_a   1.000
_cell.length_b   1.000
_cell.length_c   1.000
_cell.angle_alpha   90.00
_cell.angle_beta   90.00
_cell.angle_gamma   90.00
#
_symmetry.space_group_name_H-M   'P 1'
#
loop_
_entity.id
_entity.type
_entity.pdbx_description
1 polymer ?
#
loop_
_entity_poly.entity_id
_entity_poly.type
_entity_poly.pdbx_seq_one_letter_code
_entity_poly.pdbx_strand_id
1 'polypeptide(L)'
;MTLQVSPKGLGWFQDARFGMFIHWGLYSIIGKQEWVMHTDAIPVDEYEKLVPQFNPTKFNADKWASIAADAGQKYIVITSRHHDGFSMYDTALSPYKVTNTPFKRDPLRELADACVRRNIKLGFYVSLLDWHHPAYRFRTESGMAWGDYVEFLHGQVRELCTQYGEVGCIWFDGDWPAHPIDDSNRYFEPGGSFEYEKLYHMIHTLQPDAVIENNRHKAPLPGEDLQGFEQDMPGDNTTGFNETQIFGLPIQVCMTINDHWGWSSDDQNTKSVRRLVHMLVRSASVGANLLLNVGPTPEGEILPLQAERLHGVGRWLEHNGSSIYGTRAGTIPNTRETVSTRRDEVHYVHILDDFSDSISLLGVPQGITHAQILTTGQELVVQRKGNDKFVSAGAEQTAVYIPPAARNLFNTVIELR
;
A
#
# COMPACT_ATOMS: atom_id res chain seq x y z
N MET A 1 -20.66 -2.00 21.07
CA MET A 1 -20.27 -1.05 20.02
C MET A 1 -18.90 -1.48 19.54
N THR A 2 -18.76 -1.73 18.24
CA THR A 2 -17.46 -2.02 17.62
C THR A 2 -16.59 -0.77 17.75
N LEU A 3 -15.38 -0.89 18.29
CA LEU A 3 -14.42 0.20 18.30
C LEU A 3 -13.98 0.49 16.86
N GLN A 4 -13.69 1.73 16.59
CA GLN A 4 -13.13 2.22 15.33
C GLN A 4 -11.86 3.00 15.62
N VAL A 5 -11.05 3.21 14.60
CA VAL A 5 -9.85 4.05 14.69
C VAL A 5 -10.21 5.45 15.22
N SER A 6 -9.32 6.04 15.99
CA SER A 6 -9.52 7.41 16.50
C SER A 6 -9.59 8.43 15.35
N PRO A 7 -10.28 9.57 15.52
CA PRO A 7 -10.26 10.66 14.52
C PRO A 7 -8.84 11.14 14.18
N LYS A 8 -7.92 11.08 15.15
CA LYS A 8 -6.50 11.43 14.95
C LYS A 8 -5.80 10.43 14.01
N GLY A 9 -5.99 9.13 14.25
CA GLY A 9 -5.41 8.06 13.41
C GLY A 9 -5.95 8.12 11.99
N LEU A 10 -7.28 8.26 11.85
CA LEU A 10 -7.92 8.36 10.54
C LEU A 10 -7.48 9.61 9.76
N GLY A 11 -7.44 10.77 10.43
CA GLY A 11 -6.98 12.02 9.82
C GLY A 11 -5.53 11.92 9.36
N TRP A 12 -4.65 11.36 10.21
CA TRP A 12 -3.27 11.12 9.85
C TRP A 12 -3.16 10.25 8.60
N PHE A 13 -3.89 9.12 8.52
CA PHE A 13 -3.85 8.23 7.38
C PHE A 13 -4.30 8.94 6.09
N GLN A 14 -5.42 9.68 6.16
CA GLN A 14 -5.93 10.43 5.01
C GLN A 14 -4.99 11.53 4.52
N ASP A 15 -4.14 12.09 5.40
CA ASP A 15 -3.17 13.12 5.03
C ASP A 15 -1.85 12.55 4.51
N ALA A 16 -1.53 11.30 4.87
CA ALA A 16 -0.26 10.63 4.52
C ALA A 16 -0.09 10.37 3.02
N ARG A 17 -1.13 9.95 2.32
CA ARG A 17 -1.23 9.69 0.88
C ARG A 17 -0.24 8.69 0.28
N PHE A 18 0.96 8.50 0.84
CA PHE A 18 2.00 7.67 0.25
C PHE A 18 2.74 6.85 1.30
N GLY A 19 2.76 5.53 1.12
CA GLY A 19 3.45 4.56 1.97
C GLY A 19 4.31 3.58 1.19
N MET A 20 5.24 2.90 1.88
CA MET A 20 6.03 1.79 1.36
C MET A 20 5.45 0.47 1.87
N PHE A 21 5.24 -0.48 0.97
CA PHE A 21 4.98 -1.87 1.32
C PHE A 21 6.28 -2.67 1.20
N ILE A 22 6.52 -3.62 2.10
CA ILE A 22 7.71 -4.48 2.03
C ILE A 22 7.26 -5.94 2.16
N HIS A 23 7.49 -6.72 1.09
CA HIS A 23 7.32 -8.17 1.12
C HIS A 23 8.69 -8.83 1.23
N TRP A 24 8.98 -9.40 2.40
CA TRP A 24 10.26 -10.03 2.67
C TRP A 24 10.12 -11.22 3.63
N GLY A 25 10.71 -12.35 3.29
CA GLY A 25 10.60 -13.59 4.04
C GLY A 25 11.49 -14.70 3.48
N LEU A 26 11.29 -15.95 3.92
CA LEU A 26 12.05 -17.11 3.44
C LEU A 26 11.98 -17.29 1.93
N TYR A 27 10.85 -16.94 1.30
CA TYR A 27 10.65 -17.02 -0.16
C TYR A 27 11.68 -16.23 -0.94
N SER A 28 12.27 -15.18 -0.36
CA SER A 28 13.33 -14.42 -1.04
C SER A 28 14.57 -15.27 -1.34
N ILE A 29 14.84 -16.33 -0.56
CA ILE A 29 15.98 -17.25 -0.80
C ILE A 29 15.80 -18.00 -2.12
N ILE A 30 14.56 -18.44 -2.42
CA ILE A 30 14.25 -19.15 -3.68
C ILE A 30 14.26 -18.18 -4.86
N GLY A 31 13.84 -16.92 -4.62
CA GLY A 31 13.90 -15.88 -5.63
C GLY A 31 12.92 -16.03 -6.80
N LYS A 32 11.73 -16.56 -6.50
CA LYS A 32 10.62 -16.74 -7.46
C LYS A 32 9.31 -16.09 -6.99
N GLN A 33 9.37 -15.10 -6.10
CA GLN A 33 8.25 -14.38 -5.48
C GLN A 33 7.68 -15.07 -4.21
N GLU A 34 6.73 -14.41 -3.53
CA GLU A 34 6.21 -14.80 -2.19
C GLU A 34 5.28 -16.02 -2.19
N TRP A 35 4.68 -16.36 -3.32
CA TRP A 35 3.80 -17.54 -3.47
C TRP A 35 4.53 -18.83 -3.83
N VAL A 36 5.86 -18.80 -3.94
CA VAL A 36 6.68 -19.91 -4.47
C VAL A 36 6.44 -21.24 -3.75
N MET A 37 6.20 -21.21 -2.43
CA MET A 37 5.89 -22.44 -1.67
C MET A 37 4.65 -23.14 -2.23
N HIS A 38 3.64 -22.37 -2.63
CA HIS A 38 2.40 -22.88 -3.21
C HIS A 38 2.53 -23.17 -4.70
N THR A 39 3.05 -22.22 -5.49
CA THR A 39 3.12 -22.35 -6.96
C THR A 39 4.03 -23.49 -7.43
N ASP A 40 5.12 -23.74 -6.72
CA ASP A 40 6.02 -24.85 -6.99
C ASP A 40 5.66 -26.11 -6.17
N ALA A 41 4.54 -26.08 -5.43
CA ALA A 41 4.04 -27.20 -4.59
C ALA A 41 5.10 -27.74 -3.62
N ILE A 42 5.89 -26.85 -3.00
CA ILE A 42 6.99 -27.25 -2.09
C ILE A 42 6.41 -27.78 -0.77
N PRO A 43 6.74 -29.02 -0.37
CA PRO A 43 6.30 -29.57 0.92
C PRO A 43 6.81 -28.73 2.09
N VAL A 44 6.05 -28.73 3.21
CA VAL A 44 6.39 -27.93 4.41
C VAL A 44 7.78 -28.27 4.94
N ASP A 45 8.10 -29.56 5.07
CA ASP A 45 9.37 -30.06 5.57
C ASP A 45 10.57 -29.72 4.64
N GLU A 46 10.32 -29.57 3.35
CA GLU A 46 11.33 -29.08 2.39
C GLU A 46 11.49 -27.55 2.49
N TYR A 47 10.37 -26.82 2.65
CA TYR A 47 10.42 -25.36 2.77
C TYR A 47 11.09 -24.92 4.09
N GLU A 48 10.88 -25.64 5.19
CA GLU A 48 11.55 -25.41 6.49
C GLU A 48 13.09 -25.47 6.40
N LYS A 49 13.65 -26.17 5.41
CA LYS A 49 15.11 -26.23 5.17
C LYS A 49 15.70 -24.89 4.72
N LEU A 50 14.87 -23.89 4.42
CA LEU A 50 15.30 -22.53 4.17
C LEU A 50 15.66 -21.79 5.46
N VAL A 51 15.09 -22.16 6.61
CA VAL A 51 15.33 -21.50 7.90
C VAL A 51 16.84 -21.40 8.24
N PRO A 52 17.64 -22.47 8.18
CA PRO A 52 19.08 -22.40 8.44
C PRO A 52 19.85 -21.65 7.33
N GLN A 53 19.23 -21.29 6.22
CA GLN A 53 19.84 -20.55 5.13
C GLN A 53 19.57 -19.04 5.22
N PHE A 54 18.57 -18.61 6.00
CA PHE A 54 18.17 -17.21 6.11
C PHE A 54 19.18 -16.42 6.95
N ASN A 55 20.09 -15.73 6.28
CA ASN A 55 21.13 -14.91 6.90
C ASN A 55 21.37 -13.60 6.12
N PRO A 56 20.45 -12.64 6.19
CA PRO A 56 20.50 -11.39 5.41
C PRO A 56 21.61 -10.45 5.92
N THR A 57 22.82 -10.64 5.43
CA THR A 57 24.03 -9.92 5.88
C THR A 57 24.07 -8.45 5.49
N LYS A 58 23.23 -8.01 4.53
CA LYS A 58 23.14 -6.62 4.07
C LYS A 58 21.94 -5.88 4.64
N PHE A 59 21.09 -6.54 5.44
CA PHE A 59 19.94 -5.88 6.05
C PHE A 59 20.37 -4.70 6.92
N ASN A 60 19.76 -3.56 6.66
CA ASN A 60 19.97 -2.32 7.41
C ASN A 60 18.64 -1.54 7.48
N ALA A 61 18.02 -1.54 8.66
CA ALA A 61 16.75 -0.89 8.91
C ALA A 61 16.80 0.63 8.69
N ASP A 62 17.91 1.28 9.07
CA ASP A 62 18.08 2.72 8.83
C ASP A 62 18.16 3.06 7.34
N LYS A 63 18.79 2.20 6.52
CA LYS A 63 18.81 2.37 5.07
C LYS A 63 17.40 2.23 4.47
N TRP A 64 16.63 1.24 4.91
CA TRP A 64 15.26 1.05 4.43
C TRP A 64 14.36 2.24 4.79
N ALA A 65 14.40 2.67 6.06
CA ALA A 65 13.64 3.83 6.50
C ALA A 65 14.11 5.14 5.82
N SER A 66 15.42 5.25 5.49
CA SER A 66 15.94 6.38 4.70
C SER A 66 15.36 6.40 3.30
N ILE A 67 15.37 5.26 2.60
CA ILE A 67 14.80 5.16 1.25
C ILE A 67 13.35 5.59 1.25
N ALA A 68 12.56 5.15 2.24
CA ALA A 68 11.15 5.56 2.38
C ALA A 68 11.00 7.07 2.65
N ALA A 69 11.80 7.62 3.57
CA ALA A 69 11.79 9.05 3.89
C ALA A 69 12.17 9.90 2.68
N ASP A 70 13.25 9.54 1.99
CA ASP A 70 13.78 10.23 0.83
C ASP A 70 12.81 10.13 -0.38
N ALA A 71 12.00 9.06 -0.44
CA ALA A 71 10.90 8.93 -1.39
C ALA A 71 9.68 9.79 -1.04
N GLY A 72 9.64 10.38 0.16
CA GLY A 72 8.49 11.14 0.66
C GLY A 72 7.40 10.28 1.31
N GLN A 73 7.61 8.98 1.50
CA GLN A 73 6.65 8.07 2.13
C GLN A 73 6.48 8.39 3.60
N LYS A 74 5.24 8.29 4.11
CA LYS A 74 4.87 8.66 5.48
C LYS A 74 4.71 7.47 6.41
N TYR A 75 4.58 6.29 5.85
CA TYR A 75 4.48 5.03 6.58
C TYR A 75 5.10 3.88 5.81
N ILE A 76 5.44 2.83 6.53
CA ILE A 76 5.89 1.54 6.01
C ILE A 76 4.93 0.48 6.53
N VAL A 77 4.48 -0.43 5.68
CA VAL A 77 3.83 -1.70 6.06
C VAL A 77 4.78 -2.82 5.65
N ILE A 78 5.09 -3.73 6.58
CA ILE A 78 5.99 -4.86 6.31
C ILE A 78 5.34 -6.20 6.65
N THR A 79 5.60 -7.23 5.86
CA THR A 79 5.18 -8.58 6.18
C THR A 79 5.78 -9.05 7.49
N SER A 80 4.95 -9.12 8.56
CA SER A 80 5.35 -9.72 9.83
C SER A 80 5.30 -11.25 9.77
N ARG A 81 4.35 -11.79 9.00
CA ARG A 81 4.20 -13.20 8.64
C ARG A 81 3.39 -13.27 7.36
N HIS A 82 3.95 -13.87 6.30
CA HIS A 82 3.26 -14.14 5.04
C HIS A 82 2.56 -15.52 5.08
N HIS A 83 1.97 -15.97 4.00
CA HIS A 83 1.23 -17.24 3.89
C HIS A 83 2.08 -18.47 4.20
N ASP A 84 3.40 -18.40 4.05
CA ASP A 84 4.34 -19.46 4.39
C ASP A 84 4.45 -19.73 5.93
N GLY A 85 3.79 -18.88 6.75
CA GLY A 85 3.72 -19.01 8.19
C GLY A 85 5.00 -18.58 8.93
N PHE A 86 6.05 -18.15 8.22
CA PHE A 86 7.32 -17.76 8.83
C PHE A 86 7.23 -16.37 9.46
N SER A 87 7.47 -16.30 10.77
CA SER A 87 7.44 -15.03 11.50
C SER A 87 8.74 -14.24 11.35
N MET A 88 8.65 -13.07 10.75
CA MET A 88 9.80 -12.15 10.53
C MET A 88 10.15 -11.33 11.77
N TYR A 89 9.72 -11.75 12.96
CA TYR A 89 9.97 -11.08 14.23
C TYR A 89 10.11 -12.10 15.37
N ASP A 90 10.53 -11.66 16.55
CA ASP A 90 10.78 -12.50 17.70
C ASP A 90 9.49 -12.88 18.47
N THR A 91 8.55 -13.60 17.79
CA THR A 91 7.34 -14.09 18.46
C THR A 91 7.67 -15.12 19.53
N ALA A 92 6.97 -15.07 20.65
CA ALA A 92 7.02 -16.14 21.67
C ALA A 92 6.13 -17.35 21.32
N LEU A 93 5.26 -17.23 20.31
CA LEU A 93 4.20 -18.19 20.02
C LEU A 93 4.59 -19.27 19.00
N SER A 94 5.73 -19.10 18.32
CA SER A 94 6.21 -20.07 17.34
C SER A 94 7.73 -20.15 17.33
N PRO A 95 8.31 -21.36 17.21
CA PRO A 95 9.73 -21.53 16.93
C PRO A 95 10.10 -21.24 15.47
N TYR A 96 9.11 -21.18 14.56
CA TYR A 96 9.27 -20.91 13.15
C TYR A 96 9.36 -19.39 12.90
N LYS A 97 10.52 -18.83 13.24
CA LYS A 97 10.75 -17.38 13.29
C LYS A 97 12.19 -16.98 12.96
N VAL A 98 12.35 -15.75 12.58
CA VAL A 98 13.60 -15.15 12.10
C VAL A 98 14.75 -15.18 13.13
N THR A 99 14.47 -15.04 14.43
CA THR A 99 15.49 -15.09 15.48
C THR A 99 16.05 -16.49 15.71
N ASN A 100 15.43 -17.53 15.17
CA ASN A 100 15.93 -18.91 15.17
C ASN A 100 16.78 -19.26 13.94
N THR A 101 16.94 -18.33 13.00
CA THR A 101 17.84 -18.45 11.85
C THR A 101 19.27 -18.06 12.19
N PRO A 102 20.28 -18.27 11.32
CA PRO A 102 21.62 -17.72 11.49
C PRO A 102 21.68 -16.21 11.64
N PHE A 103 20.68 -15.47 11.16
CA PHE A 103 20.58 -14.02 11.29
C PHE A 103 20.45 -13.55 12.75
N LYS A 104 19.74 -14.28 13.62
CA LYS A 104 19.61 -14.03 15.07
C LYS A 104 19.13 -12.64 15.49
N ARG A 105 18.56 -11.85 14.59
CA ARG A 105 18.08 -10.49 14.83
C ARG A 105 16.58 -10.40 14.59
N ASP A 106 15.93 -9.40 15.19
CA ASP A 106 14.53 -9.04 14.94
C ASP A 106 14.48 -7.82 14.00
N PRO A 107 14.28 -8.02 12.69
CA PRO A 107 14.29 -6.93 11.73
C PRO A 107 13.11 -5.96 11.93
N LEU A 108 11.97 -6.43 12.47
CA LEU A 108 10.82 -5.57 12.73
C LEU A 108 11.10 -4.61 13.89
N ARG A 109 11.79 -5.07 14.93
CA ARG A 109 12.24 -4.21 16.04
C ARG A 109 13.19 -3.13 15.52
N GLU A 110 14.19 -3.52 14.75
CA GLU A 110 15.14 -2.57 14.21
C GLU A 110 14.48 -1.57 13.26
N LEU A 111 13.52 -2.02 12.45
CA LEU A 111 12.76 -1.14 11.55
C LEU A 111 11.85 -0.19 12.33
N ALA A 112 11.20 -0.65 13.42
CA ALA A 112 10.39 0.21 14.29
C ALA A 112 11.22 1.37 14.85
N ASP A 113 12.40 1.07 15.39
CA ASP A 113 13.33 2.08 15.91
C ASP A 113 13.80 3.05 14.81
N ALA A 114 14.08 2.55 13.61
CA ALA A 114 14.50 3.38 12.48
C ALA A 114 13.36 4.29 11.99
N CYS A 115 12.13 3.80 11.97
CA CYS A 115 10.93 4.56 11.60
C CYS A 115 10.67 5.72 12.58
N VAL A 116 10.79 5.48 13.88
CA VAL A 116 10.67 6.53 14.91
C VAL A 116 11.69 7.65 14.67
N ARG A 117 12.96 7.31 14.41
CA ARG A 117 14.00 8.31 14.13
C ARG A 117 13.71 9.20 12.92
N ARG A 118 12.89 8.74 11.99
CA ARG A 118 12.56 9.42 10.72
C ARG A 118 11.14 9.94 10.65
N ASN A 119 10.37 9.86 11.75
CA ASN A 119 8.97 10.24 11.79
C ASN A 119 8.13 9.53 10.71
N ILE A 120 8.39 8.24 10.49
CA ILE A 120 7.64 7.33 9.64
C ILE A 120 6.82 6.43 10.56
N LYS A 121 5.53 6.23 10.29
CA LYS A 121 4.73 5.24 11.02
C LYS A 121 4.99 3.84 10.47
N LEU A 122 5.12 2.87 11.38
CA LEU A 122 5.24 1.46 11.02
C LEU A 122 3.88 0.78 11.12
N GLY A 123 3.56 -0.05 10.14
CA GLY A 123 2.44 -0.97 10.12
C GLY A 123 2.89 -2.38 9.80
N PHE A 124 2.03 -3.35 10.07
CA PHE A 124 2.31 -4.75 9.89
C PHE A 124 1.28 -5.42 8.99
N TYR A 125 1.77 -6.10 7.96
CA TYR A 125 0.99 -7.08 7.23
C TYR A 125 0.95 -8.39 8.03
N VAL A 126 -0.23 -8.96 8.17
CA VAL A 126 -0.47 -10.22 8.86
C VAL A 126 -1.30 -11.13 7.96
N SER A 127 -0.75 -12.25 7.55
CA SER A 127 -1.53 -13.26 6.83
C SER A 127 -2.53 -13.96 7.76
N LEU A 128 -3.79 -14.01 7.34
CA LEU A 128 -4.83 -14.85 7.93
C LEU A 128 -4.68 -16.31 7.46
N LEU A 129 -4.20 -16.48 6.23
CA LEU A 129 -3.84 -17.77 5.65
C LEU A 129 -2.50 -18.23 6.20
N ASP A 130 -2.36 -19.54 6.48
CA ASP A 130 -1.12 -20.13 6.98
C ASP A 130 -0.89 -21.52 6.40
N TRP A 131 0.11 -21.64 5.54
CA TRP A 131 0.47 -22.91 4.92
C TRP A 131 1.32 -23.82 5.81
N HIS A 132 1.77 -23.33 6.97
CA HIS A 132 2.65 -24.03 7.88
C HIS A 132 1.94 -24.49 9.16
N HIS A 133 1.07 -23.64 9.75
CA HIS A 133 0.48 -23.92 11.04
C HIS A 133 -0.43 -25.16 11.01
N PRO A 134 -0.20 -26.18 11.85
CA PRO A 134 -0.91 -27.46 11.77
C PRO A 134 -2.42 -27.34 12.01
N ALA A 135 -2.88 -26.41 12.84
CA ALA A 135 -4.31 -26.17 13.07
C ALA A 135 -4.98 -25.45 11.89
N TYR A 136 -4.23 -24.90 10.93
CA TYR A 136 -4.76 -24.34 9.69
C TYR A 136 -4.69 -25.39 8.57
N ARG A 137 -3.48 -25.79 8.19
CA ARG A 137 -3.21 -26.62 7.02
C ARG A 137 -3.53 -28.11 7.24
N PHE A 138 -3.23 -28.65 8.42
CA PHE A 138 -3.26 -30.08 8.70
C PHE A 138 -4.23 -30.42 9.83
N ARG A 139 -5.37 -29.73 9.92
CA ARG A 139 -6.34 -29.93 11.01
C ARG A 139 -6.77 -31.38 11.19
N THR A 140 -7.04 -32.06 10.09
CA THR A 140 -7.49 -33.47 10.13
C THR A 140 -6.40 -34.40 10.64
N GLU A 141 -5.16 -34.16 10.25
CA GLU A 141 -4.01 -34.97 10.59
C GLU A 141 -3.44 -34.61 11.97
N SER A 142 -3.44 -33.34 12.33
CA SER A 142 -2.88 -32.86 13.62
C SER A 142 -3.80 -33.09 14.81
N GLY A 143 -5.10 -33.24 14.58
CA GLY A 143 -6.11 -33.30 15.63
C GLY A 143 -6.34 -31.98 16.37
N MET A 144 -5.75 -30.85 15.90
CA MET A 144 -5.93 -29.53 16.49
C MET A 144 -7.27 -28.90 16.05
N ALA A 145 -7.85 -28.09 16.92
CA ALA A 145 -9.06 -27.35 16.62
C ALA A 145 -8.76 -26.04 15.87
N TRP A 146 -9.73 -25.54 15.12
CA TRP A 146 -9.62 -24.21 14.49
C TRP A 146 -9.36 -23.10 15.51
N GLY A 147 -9.94 -23.19 16.70
CA GLY A 147 -9.72 -22.25 17.79
C GLY A 147 -8.25 -22.09 18.18
N ASP A 148 -7.44 -23.16 18.08
CA ASP A 148 -6.01 -23.11 18.39
C ASP A 148 -5.27 -22.18 17.41
N TYR A 149 -5.66 -22.18 16.12
CA TYR A 149 -5.12 -21.25 15.13
C TYR A 149 -5.58 -19.81 15.39
N VAL A 150 -6.86 -19.62 15.71
CA VAL A 150 -7.41 -18.27 16.00
C VAL A 150 -6.71 -17.67 17.22
N GLU A 151 -6.47 -18.48 18.28
CA GLU A 151 -5.75 -18.03 19.48
C GLU A 151 -4.29 -17.69 19.18
N PHE A 152 -3.61 -18.50 18.36
CA PHE A 152 -2.26 -18.19 17.85
C PHE A 152 -2.23 -16.89 17.04
N LEU A 153 -3.13 -16.72 16.08
CA LEU A 153 -3.23 -15.51 15.25
C LEU A 153 -3.45 -14.24 16.10
N HIS A 154 -4.46 -14.28 17.01
CA HIS A 154 -4.75 -13.15 17.89
C HIS A 154 -3.59 -12.86 18.85
N GLY A 155 -2.91 -13.90 19.32
CA GLY A 155 -1.70 -13.76 20.13
C GLY A 155 -0.58 -13.04 19.40
N GLN A 156 -0.30 -13.43 18.16
CA GLN A 156 0.71 -12.77 17.33
C GLN A 156 0.36 -11.30 17.04
N VAL A 157 -0.89 -10.99 16.71
CA VAL A 157 -1.32 -9.60 16.51
C VAL A 157 -1.19 -8.79 17.81
N ARG A 158 -1.48 -9.39 18.97
CA ARG A 158 -1.26 -8.74 20.27
C ARG A 158 0.21 -8.42 20.51
N GLU A 159 1.14 -9.34 20.18
CA GLU A 159 2.58 -9.08 20.27
C GLU A 159 2.97 -7.86 19.41
N LEU A 160 2.52 -7.81 18.15
CA LEU A 160 2.80 -6.70 17.25
C LEU A 160 2.25 -5.37 17.79
N CYS A 161 1.05 -5.37 18.37
CA CYS A 161 0.42 -4.18 18.95
C CYS A 161 1.03 -3.73 20.31
N THR A 162 1.81 -4.58 20.99
CA THR A 162 2.32 -4.26 22.34
C THR A 162 3.83 -4.13 22.43
N GLN A 163 4.56 -4.70 21.47
CA GLN A 163 6.01 -4.79 21.58
C GLN A 163 6.77 -3.81 20.68
N TYR A 164 6.16 -3.26 19.62
CA TYR A 164 6.85 -2.51 18.56
C TYR A 164 6.57 -1.00 18.60
N GLY A 165 6.04 -0.47 19.71
CA GLY A 165 5.72 0.94 19.88
C GLY A 165 4.40 1.35 19.23
N GLU A 166 4.33 2.55 18.67
CA GLU A 166 3.14 3.07 17.99
C GLU A 166 2.98 2.37 16.63
N VAL A 167 1.82 1.74 16.41
CA VAL A 167 1.47 1.07 15.15
C VAL A 167 0.57 1.99 14.31
N GLY A 168 0.92 2.19 13.05
CA GLY A 168 0.14 3.02 12.12
C GLY A 168 -0.96 2.25 11.39
N CYS A 169 -0.71 0.97 11.08
CA CYS A 169 -1.63 0.14 10.31
C CYS A 169 -1.46 -1.35 10.66
N ILE A 170 -2.56 -2.07 10.75
CA ILE A 170 -2.58 -3.54 10.65
C ILE A 170 -3.28 -3.91 9.35
N TRP A 171 -2.56 -4.57 8.47
CA TRP A 171 -2.98 -4.96 7.14
C TRP A 171 -3.15 -6.48 7.06
N PHE A 172 -4.39 -6.97 7.00
CA PHE A 172 -4.70 -8.38 6.92
C PHE A 172 -4.85 -8.85 5.49
N ASP A 173 -4.53 -10.14 5.27
CA ASP A 173 -4.61 -10.78 3.97
C ASP A 173 -4.92 -12.27 4.10
N GLY A 174 -5.46 -12.88 3.03
CA GLY A 174 -5.60 -14.33 2.95
C GLY A 174 -6.94 -14.88 3.46
N ASP A 175 -8.00 -14.06 3.59
CA ASP A 175 -9.39 -14.52 3.78
C ASP A 175 -10.17 -14.38 2.48
N TRP A 176 -9.75 -15.13 1.47
CA TRP A 176 -10.44 -15.16 0.19
C TRP A 176 -11.42 -16.33 0.11
N PRO A 177 -12.48 -16.24 -0.71
CA PRO A 177 -13.29 -17.40 -1.03
C PRO A 177 -12.42 -18.45 -1.74
N ALA A 178 -12.64 -19.72 -1.42
CA ALA A 178 -11.99 -20.81 -2.11
C ALA A 178 -12.17 -20.64 -3.63
N HIS A 179 -11.06 -20.58 -4.36
CA HIS A 179 -11.11 -20.66 -5.80
C HIS A 179 -11.29 -22.14 -6.21
N PRO A 180 -12.33 -22.49 -6.96
CA PRO A 180 -12.60 -23.88 -7.34
C PRO A 180 -11.67 -24.36 -8.47
N ILE A 181 -10.35 -24.19 -8.33
CA ILE A 181 -9.42 -24.47 -9.43
C ILE A 181 -8.86 -25.91 -9.36
N ASP A 182 -8.78 -26.51 -8.18
CA ASP A 182 -8.42 -27.93 -8.01
C ASP A 182 -8.58 -28.42 -6.57
N ASP A 183 -8.34 -29.73 -6.33
CA ASP A 183 -8.35 -30.33 -4.99
C ASP A 183 -7.27 -29.78 -4.04
N SER A 184 -6.28 -29.00 -4.53
CA SER A 184 -5.26 -28.35 -3.70
C SER A 184 -5.83 -27.15 -2.94
N ASN A 185 -6.94 -26.56 -3.39
CA ASN A 185 -7.60 -25.41 -2.77
C ASN A 185 -8.15 -25.64 -1.36
N ARG A 186 -8.30 -26.91 -0.94
CA ARG A 186 -8.68 -27.25 0.44
C ARG A 186 -7.77 -26.64 1.52
N TYR A 187 -6.58 -26.19 1.18
CA TYR A 187 -5.63 -25.54 2.08
C TYR A 187 -5.88 -24.05 2.29
N PHE A 188 -6.77 -23.45 1.52
CA PHE A 188 -7.13 -22.03 1.63
C PHE A 188 -8.42 -21.78 2.39
N GLU A 189 -9.21 -22.82 2.64
CA GLU A 189 -10.46 -22.67 3.38
C GLU A 189 -10.21 -22.50 4.87
N PRO A 190 -10.64 -21.35 5.46
CA PRO A 190 -10.67 -21.21 6.90
C PRO A 190 -11.49 -22.35 7.55
N GLY A 191 -11.01 -22.84 8.69
CA GLY A 191 -11.73 -23.86 9.44
C GLY A 191 -12.96 -23.34 10.18
N GLY A 192 -13.16 -22.03 10.17
CA GLY A 192 -14.24 -21.32 10.83
C GLY A 192 -14.01 -19.81 10.81
N SER A 193 -14.67 -19.09 11.70
CA SER A 193 -14.49 -17.64 11.85
C SER A 193 -13.11 -17.31 12.43
N PHE A 194 -12.50 -16.21 11.96
CA PHE A 194 -11.32 -15.59 12.57
C PHE A 194 -11.66 -14.72 13.80
N GLU A 195 -12.92 -14.69 14.22
CA GLU A 195 -13.40 -13.85 15.33
C GLU A 195 -13.03 -12.36 15.16
N TYR A 196 -13.27 -11.80 13.99
CA TYR A 196 -12.89 -10.44 13.61
C TYR A 196 -13.32 -9.35 14.59
N GLU A 197 -14.56 -9.42 15.12
CA GLU A 197 -15.03 -8.44 16.10
C GLU A 197 -14.11 -8.38 17.32
N LYS A 198 -13.68 -9.54 17.82
CA LYS A 198 -12.78 -9.65 18.97
C LYS A 198 -11.36 -9.20 18.60
N LEU A 199 -10.89 -9.58 17.40
CA LEU A 199 -9.58 -9.21 16.88
C LEU A 199 -9.46 -7.68 16.71
N TYR A 200 -10.41 -7.07 16.02
CA TYR A 200 -10.40 -5.63 15.73
C TYR A 200 -10.62 -4.80 17.00
N HIS A 201 -11.48 -5.25 17.89
CA HIS A 201 -11.66 -4.62 19.21
C HIS A 201 -10.34 -4.63 20.02
N MET A 202 -9.60 -5.74 19.99
CA MET A 202 -8.30 -5.83 20.65
C MET A 202 -7.29 -4.84 20.04
N ILE A 203 -7.21 -4.76 18.71
CA ILE A 203 -6.29 -3.83 18.04
C ILE A 203 -6.60 -2.38 18.43
N HIS A 204 -7.85 -1.93 18.27
CA HIS A 204 -8.22 -0.55 18.60
C HIS A 204 -8.13 -0.23 20.11
N THR A 205 -8.21 -1.25 20.99
CA THR A 205 -7.96 -1.06 22.42
C THR A 205 -6.48 -0.83 22.69
N LEU A 206 -5.60 -1.58 22.04
CA LEU A 206 -4.15 -1.50 22.28
C LEU A 206 -3.50 -0.35 21.48
N GLN A 207 -4.01 -0.07 20.29
CA GLN A 207 -3.49 0.92 19.34
C GLN A 207 -4.66 1.74 18.76
N PRO A 208 -5.22 2.71 19.50
CA PRO A 208 -6.42 3.44 19.08
C PRO A 208 -6.23 4.30 17.83
N ASP A 209 -5.00 4.64 17.47
CA ASP A 209 -4.66 5.44 16.28
C ASP A 209 -4.28 4.56 15.07
N ALA A 210 -4.19 3.24 15.22
CA ALA A 210 -3.89 2.32 14.11
C ALA A 210 -5.12 2.09 13.24
N VAL A 211 -4.97 2.20 11.91
CA VAL A 211 -6.00 1.83 10.96
C VAL A 211 -5.94 0.33 10.67
N ILE A 212 -7.11 -0.27 10.46
CA ILE A 212 -7.25 -1.68 10.09
C ILE A 212 -7.73 -1.77 8.65
N GLU A 213 -6.99 -2.54 7.85
CA GLU A 213 -7.36 -2.97 6.50
C GLU A 213 -7.39 -4.50 6.43
N ASN A 214 -8.34 -5.05 5.69
CA ASN A 214 -8.40 -6.47 5.42
C ASN A 214 -8.64 -6.70 3.92
N ASN A 215 -7.63 -7.23 3.24
CA ASN A 215 -7.61 -7.47 1.80
C ASN A 215 -8.41 -8.71 1.41
N ARG A 216 -9.71 -8.71 1.76
CA ARG A 216 -10.62 -9.84 1.46
C ARG A 216 -11.28 -9.74 0.10
N HIS A 217 -11.06 -8.65 -0.62
CA HIS A 217 -11.72 -8.34 -1.91
C HIS A 217 -13.26 -8.39 -1.84
N LYS A 218 -13.81 -8.00 -0.69
CA LYS A 218 -15.25 -7.99 -0.36
C LYS A 218 -15.61 -6.71 0.38
N ALA A 219 -16.89 -6.52 0.63
CA ALA A 219 -17.38 -5.44 1.50
C ALA A 219 -16.65 -5.45 2.86
N PRO A 220 -16.20 -4.28 3.35
CA PRO A 220 -15.57 -4.18 4.66
C PRO A 220 -16.46 -4.67 5.80
N LEU A 221 -15.86 -5.31 6.80
CA LEU A 221 -16.55 -5.72 8.01
C LEU A 221 -16.57 -4.58 9.05
N PRO A 222 -17.50 -4.61 10.03
CA PRO A 222 -17.48 -3.69 11.14
C PRO A 222 -16.16 -3.74 11.92
N GLY A 223 -15.48 -2.59 12.04
CA GLY A 223 -14.17 -2.47 12.67
C GLY A 223 -13.00 -2.40 11.71
N GLU A 224 -13.23 -2.64 10.42
CA GLU A 224 -12.29 -2.24 9.36
C GLU A 224 -12.43 -0.74 9.10
N ASP A 225 -11.31 -0.05 8.96
CA ASP A 225 -11.25 1.40 8.82
C ASP A 225 -10.98 1.85 7.39
N LEU A 226 -10.47 0.93 6.57
CA LEU A 226 -10.07 1.16 5.19
C LEU A 226 -10.72 0.16 4.25
N GLN A 227 -10.85 0.57 2.99
CA GLN A 227 -11.14 -0.32 1.87
C GLN A 227 -9.89 -0.42 0.99
N GLY A 228 -9.40 -1.65 0.79
CA GLY A 228 -8.24 -1.95 -0.06
C GLY A 228 -8.63 -2.18 -1.52
N PHE A 229 -7.71 -1.78 -2.43
CA PHE A 229 -7.71 -2.18 -3.84
C PHE A 229 -6.30 -2.65 -4.20
N GLU A 230 -6.19 -3.90 -4.62
CA GLU A 230 -4.91 -4.50 -4.96
C GLU A 230 -4.68 -4.46 -6.47
N GLN A 231 -3.55 -3.86 -6.89
CA GLN A 231 -3.11 -3.71 -8.29
C GLN A 231 -4.11 -2.98 -9.22
N ASP A 232 -5.20 -2.46 -8.68
CA ASP A 232 -6.25 -1.75 -9.40
C ASP A 232 -6.54 -0.37 -8.77
N MET A 233 -7.14 0.51 -9.55
CA MET A 233 -7.69 1.75 -9.03
C MET A 233 -9.08 1.51 -8.43
N PRO A 234 -9.53 2.35 -7.47
CA PRO A 234 -10.87 2.23 -6.89
C PRO A 234 -11.98 2.19 -7.94
N GLY A 235 -12.77 1.12 -7.90
CA GLY A 235 -13.84 0.87 -8.86
C GLY A 235 -13.44 0.05 -10.09
N ASP A 236 -12.15 -0.16 -10.32
CA ASP A 236 -11.66 -1.05 -11.36
C ASP A 236 -11.54 -2.49 -10.85
N ASN A 237 -11.60 -3.45 -11.75
CA ASN A 237 -11.35 -4.87 -11.48
C ASN A 237 -10.66 -5.51 -12.70
N THR A 238 -9.47 -5.00 -13.04
CA THR A 238 -8.68 -5.52 -14.17
C THR A 238 -7.96 -6.82 -13.80
N THR A 239 -7.70 -7.03 -12.52
CA THR A 239 -7.12 -8.26 -11.96
C THR A 239 -8.15 -9.39 -11.83
N GLY A 240 -9.45 -9.06 -11.78
CA GLY A 240 -10.54 -10.04 -11.70
C GLY A 240 -10.97 -10.42 -10.28
N PHE A 241 -10.31 -9.93 -9.23
CA PHE A 241 -10.61 -10.28 -7.84
C PHE A 241 -11.08 -9.12 -6.96
N ASN A 242 -10.92 -7.86 -7.40
CA ASN A 242 -11.32 -6.71 -6.59
C ASN A 242 -12.85 -6.51 -6.56
N GLU A 243 -13.37 -6.08 -5.40
CA GLU A 243 -14.71 -5.53 -5.30
C GLU A 243 -14.76 -4.15 -5.98
N THR A 244 -15.71 -3.93 -6.86
CA THR A 244 -15.83 -2.66 -7.59
C THR A 244 -16.65 -1.61 -6.86
N GLN A 245 -17.46 -2.02 -5.88
CA GLN A 245 -18.27 -1.09 -5.09
C GLN A 245 -17.40 -0.33 -4.07
N ILE A 246 -17.59 0.99 -3.98
CA ILE A 246 -16.94 1.85 -2.97
C ILE A 246 -17.91 2.03 -1.80
N PHE A 247 -17.46 1.68 -0.58
CA PHE A 247 -18.30 1.63 0.62
C PHE A 247 -18.18 2.88 1.51
N GLY A 248 -17.50 3.93 1.04
CA GLY A 248 -17.40 5.21 1.76
C GLY A 248 -16.34 5.25 2.87
N LEU A 249 -15.55 4.20 3.04
CA LEU A 249 -14.35 4.23 3.89
C LEU A 249 -13.21 4.92 3.16
N PRO A 250 -12.19 5.43 3.89
CA PRO A 250 -10.92 5.81 3.29
C PRO A 250 -10.31 4.64 2.51
N ILE A 251 -9.64 4.94 1.42
CA ILE A 251 -9.16 3.95 0.47
C ILE A 251 -7.64 3.85 0.51
N GLN A 252 -7.12 2.62 0.41
CA GLN A 252 -5.74 2.33 0.13
C GLN A 252 -5.62 1.51 -1.15
N VAL A 253 -4.74 1.93 -2.04
CA VAL A 253 -4.36 1.18 -3.23
C VAL A 253 -2.98 0.61 -3.01
N CYS A 254 -2.81 -0.71 -3.07
CA CYS A 254 -1.49 -1.33 -3.02
C CYS A 254 -1.04 -1.79 -4.41
N MET A 255 0.17 -1.42 -4.77
CA MET A 255 0.77 -1.70 -6.08
C MET A 255 2.25 -2.04 -5.94
N THR A 256 2.78 -2.81 -6.89
CA THR A 256 4.20 -3.16 -6.93
C THR A 256 5.02 -2.15 -7.73
N ILE A 257 6.29 -1.96 -7.34
CA ILE A 257 7.26 -1.16 -8.11
C ILE A 257 7.75 -1.92 -9.36
N ASN A 258 7.69 -3.24 -9.34
CA ASN A 258 7.99 -4.20 -10.41
C ASN A 258 6.75 -5.06 -10.69
N ASP A 259 6.89 -6.33 -11.09
CA ASP A 259 5.74 -7.20 -11.39
C ASP A 259 5.32 -8.09 -10.20
N HIS A 260 6.20 -8.30 -9.21
CA HIS A 260 5.96 -9.20 -8.07
C HIS A 260 5.98 -8.45 -6.74
N TRP A 261 5.34 -9.03 -5.69
CA TRP A 261 5.39 -8.52 -4.34
C TRP A 261 6.72 -8.87 -3.66
N GLY A 262 7.03 -10.17 -3.54
CA GLY A 262 8.31 -10.66 -3.07
C GLY A 262 9.39 -10.56 -4.16
N TRP A 263 10.65 -10.62 -3.75
CA TRP A 263 11.76 -10.61 -4.68
C TRP A 263 11.74 -11.80 -5.64
N SER A 264 11.92 -11.50 -6.93
CA SER A 264 12.13 -12.49 -7.99
C SER A 264 13.40 -12.15 -8.76
N SER A 265 14.27 -13.14 -8.95
CA SER A 265 15.55 -12.97 -9.68
C SER A 265 15.35 -12.61 -11.14
N ASP A 266 14.24 -13.03 -11.71
CA ASP A 266 13.92 -12.85 -13.15
C ASP A 266 13.13 -11.57 -13.42
N ASP A 267 12.65 -10.87 -12.36
CA ASP A 267 11.88 -9.64 -12.51
C ASP A 267 12.78 -8.43 -12.72
N GLN A 268 12.92 -8.02 -13.96
CA GLN A 268 13.67 -6.82 -14.37
C GLN A 268 12.77 -5.64 -14.72
N ASN A 269 11.44 -5.77 -14.55
CA ASN A 269 10.45 -4.80 -15.00
C ASN A 269 10.15 -3.70 -13.95
N THR A 270 11.17 -2.95 -13.54
CA THR A 270 10.97 -1.84 -12.60
C THR A 270 10.33 -0.65 -13.29
N LYS A 271 9.20 -0.18 -12.75
CA LYS A 271 8.43 0.96 -13.27
C LYS A 271 9.26 2.25 -13.25
N SER A 272 9.09 3.09 -14.28
CA SER A 272 9.77 4.38 -14.38
C SER A 272 9.27 5.37 -13.33
N VAL A 273 10.08 6.39 -12.98
CA VAL A 273 9.68 7.47 -12.07
C VAL A 273 8.37 8.13 -12.53
N ARG A 274 8.23 8.43 -13.83
CA ARG A 274 6.98 8.98 -14.39
C ARG A 274 5.78 8.08 -14.10
N ARG A 275 5.91 6.76 -14.31
CA ARG A 275 4.82 5.81 -14.02
C ARG A 275 4.46 5.80 -12.54
N LEU A 276 5.45 5.81 -11.63
CA LEU A 276 5.22 5.84 -10.19
C LEU A 276 4.55 7.15 -9.73
N VAL A 277 4.97 8.29 -10.25
CA VAL A 277 4.33 9.58 -10.00
C VAL A 277 2.88 9.57 -10.50
N HIS A 278 2.62 9.01 -11.70
CA HIS A 278 1.25 8.90 -12.22
C HIS A 278 0.37 7.97 -11.36
N MET A 279 0.91 6.88 -10.81
CA MET A 279 0.19 6.02 -9.87
C MET A 279 -0.19 6.81 -8.60
N LEU A 280 0.76 7.57 -8.03
CA LEU A 280 0.52 8.38 -6.84
C LEU A 280 -0.54 9.46 -7.06
N VAL A 281 -0.44 10.24 -8.14
CA VAL A 281 -1.40 11.31 -8.39
C VAL A 281 -2.80 10.79 -8.74
N ARG A 282 -2.89 9.65 -9.44
CA ARG A 282 -4.18 8.98 -9.70
C ARG A 282 -4.82 8.49 -8.40
N SER A 283 -4.07 7.84 -7.51
CA SER A 283 -4.57 7.43 -6.20
C SER A 283 -5.03 8.64 -5.38
N ALA A 284 -4.20 9.68 -5.27
CA ALA A 284 -4.55 10.89 -4.53
C ALA A 284 -5.80 11.59 -5.09
N SER A 285 -6.00 11.58 -6.42
CA SER A 285 -7.12 12.24 -7.08
C SER A 285 -8.49 11.64 -6.76
N VAL A 286 -8.53 10.40 -6.33
CA VAL A 286 -9.75 9.72 -5.85
C VAL A 286 -9.79 9.64 -4.31
N GLY A 287 -8.88 10.32 -3.63
CA GLY A 287 -8.81 10.35 -2.18
C GLY A 287 -8.15 9.13 -1.55
N ALA A 288 -7.53 8.25 -2.35
CA ALA A 288 -6.84 7.06 -1.88
C ALA A 288 -5.37 7.33 -1.50
N ASN A 289 -4.84 6.49 -0.60
CA ASN A 289 -3.41 6.38 -0.38
C ASN A 289 -2.80 5.38 -1.37
N LEU A 290 -1.58 5.63 -1.83
CA LEU A 290 -0.76 4.64 -2.54
C LEU A 290 0.19 3.95 -1.55
N LEU A 291 0.07 2.64 -1.42
CA LEU A 291 1.02 1.77 -0.72
C LEU A 291 1.87 1.04 -1.77
N LEU A 292 3.09 1.53 -2.01
CA LEU A 292 3.97 1.06 -3.09
C LEU A 292 4.97 0.03 -2.59
N ASN A 293 4.92 -1.17 -3.14
CA ASN A 293 5.70 -2.31 -2.69
C ASN A 293 7.11 -2.38 -3.27
N VAL A 294 8.03 -2.81 -2.41
CA VAL A 294 9.37 -3.30 -2.75
C VAL A 294 9.56 -4.71 -2.20
N GLY A 295 10.31 -5.55 -2.90
CA GLY A 295 10.69 -6.90 -2.48
C GLY A 295 12.21 -6.97 -2.24
N PRO A 296 12.70 -6.91 -1.00
CA PRO A 296 14.13 -7.02 -0.70
C PRO A 296 14.70 -8.39 -1.07
N THR A 297 15.97 -8.41 -1.46
CA THR A 297 16.74 -9.61 -1.77
C THR A 297 16.92 -10.52 -0.54
N PRO A 298 17.34 -11.78 -0.70
CA PRO A 298 17.61 -12.66 0.45
C PRO A 298 18.70 -12.10 1.37
N GLU A 299 19.61 -11.26 0.86
CA GLU A 299 20.61 -10.56 1.69
C GLU A 299 20.04 -9.38 2.47
N GLY A 300 18.76 -9.02 2.26
CA GLY A 300 18.08 -7.91 2.94
C GLY A 300 18.33 -6.54 2.30
N GLU A 301 18.59 -6.48 1.00
CA GLU A 301 18.82 -5.23 0.28
C GLU A 301 17.61 -4.87 -0.60
N ILE A 302 17.08 -3.65 -0.46
CA ILE A 302 16.20 -3.07 -1.47
C ILE A 302 17.06 -2.79 -2.70
N LEU A 303 16.64 -3.29 -3.87
CA LEU A 303 17.42 -3.18 -5.10
C LEU A 303 17.79 -1.72 -5.41
N PRO A 304 19.05 -1.45 -5.81
CA PRO A 304 19.50 -0.09 -6.11
C PRO A 304 18.62 0.65 -7.13
N LEU A 305 18.14 -0.08 -8.15
CA LEU A 305 17.22 0.52 -9.15
C LEU A 305 15.88 0.91 -8.54
N GLN A 306 15.31 0.10 -7.63
CA GLN A 306 14.08 0.44 -6.93
C GLN A 306 14.27 1.67 -6.04
N ALA A 307 15.39 1.73 -5.28
CA ALA A 307 15.74 2.89 -4.47
C ALA A 307 15.91 4.16 -5.32
N GLU A 308 16.58 4.06 -6.48
CA GLU A 308 16.73 5.17 -7.43
C GLU A 308 15.37 5.70 -7.91
N ARG A 309 14.43 4.79 -8.26
CA ARG A 309 13.08 5.17 -8.69
C ARG A 309 12.29 5.86 -7.57
N LEU A 310 12.38 5.35 -6.35
CA LEU A 310 11.77 5.96 -5.17
C LEU A 310 12.34 7.34 -4.89
N HIS A 311 13.66 7.52 -4.90
CA HIS A 311 14.29 8.84 -4.79
C HIS A 311 13.84 9.79 -5.91
N GLY A 312 13.61 9.28 -7.13
CA GLY A 312 13.05 10.06 -8.23
C GLY A 312 11.65 10.60 -7.93
N VAL A 313 10.80 9.80 -7.29
CA VAL A 313 9.47 10.23 -6.81
C VAL A 313 9.62 11.28 -5.71
N GLY A 314 10.55 11.06 -4.76
CA GLY A 314 10.85 12.02 -3.69
C GLY A 314 11.26 13.38 -4.22
N ARG A 315 12.19 13.45 -5.16
CA ARG A 315 12.59 14.72 -5.82
C ARG A 315 11.42 15.44 -6.48
N TRP A 316 10.48 14.72 -7.07
CA TRP A 316 9.25 15.33 -7.61
C TRP A 316 8.37 15.88 -6.47
N LEU A 317 8.20 15.12 -5.37
CA LEU A 317 7.42 15.51 -4.20
C LEU A 317 7.98 16.71 -3.43
N GLU A 318 9.30 16.92 -3.41
CA GLU A 318 9.93 18.11 -2.81
C GLU A 318 9.31 19.42 -3.30
N HIS A 319 8.91 19.47 -4.57
CA HIS A 319 8.33 20.65 -5.22
C HIS A 319 6.81 20.57 -5.41
N ASN A 320 6.24 19.38 -5.37
CA ASN A 320 4.82 19.15 -5.67
C ASN A 320 4.03 18.55 -4.49
N GLY A 321 4.66 18.30 -3.35
CA GLY A 321 4.05 17.60 -2.21
C GLY A 321 2.78 18.27 -1.67
N SER A 322 2.63 19.60 -1.82
CA SER A 322 1.42 20.34 -1.44
C SER A 322 0.18 19.89 -2.22
N SER A 323 0.36 19.38 -3.43
CA SER A 323 -0.73 18.84 -4.27
C SER A 323 -1.10 17.40 -3.94
N ILE A 324 -0.37 16.75 -3.01
CA ILE A 324 -0.54 15.36 -2.62
C ILE A 324 -0.92 15.25 -1.13
N TYR A 325 -0.01 15.61 -0.23
CA TYR A 325 -0.21 15.44 1.21
C TYR A 325 -1.30 16.37 1.75
N GLY A 326 -2.14 15.84 2.65
CA GLY A 326 -3.25 16.60 3.23
C GLY A 326 -4.32 17.03 2.23
N THR A 327 -4.30 16.51 1.01
CA THR A 327 -5.35 16.77 0.01
C THR A 327 -6.51 15.77 0.14
N ARG A 328 -7.60 16.08 -0.56
CA ARG A 328 -8.76 15.21 -0.75
C ARG A 328 -9.00 15.02 -2.26
N ALA A 329 -9.90 14.13 -2.63
CA ALA A 329 -10.31 13.97 -4.02
C ALA A 329 -10.68 15.32 -4.63
N GLY A 330 -10.22 15.57 -5.85
CA GLY A 330 -10.53 16.80 -6.56
C GLY A 330 -11.99 16.87 -6.97
N THR A 331 -12.50 18.09 -7.17
CA THR A 331 -13.85 18.34 -7.70
C THR A 331 -13.87 18.53 -9.21
N ILE A 332 -12.70 18.78 -9.80
CA ILE A 332 -12.54 18.86 -11.26
C ILE A 332 -12.47 17.41 -11.76
N PRO A 333 -13.37 16.99 -12.68
CA PRO A 333 -13.46 15.60 -13.11
C PRO A 333 -12.14 15.07 -13.66
N ASN A 334 -11.79 13.85 -13.24
CA ASN A 334 -10.64 13.13 -13.75
C ASN A 334 -10.91 12.68 -15.20
N THR A 335 -9.88 12.79 -16.04
CA THR A 335 -9.86 12.34 -17.43
C THR A 335 -8.68 11.40 -17.66
N ARG A 336 -8.53 10.93 -18.90
CA ARG A 336 -7.31 10.21 -19.30
C ARG A 336 -6.06 11.10 -19.20
N GLU A 337 -6.20 12.40 -19.48
CA GLU A 337 -5.10 13.36 -19.61
C GLU A 337 -4.81 14.12 -18.32
N THR A 338 -5.82 14.29 -17.47
CA THR A 338 -5.71 15.09 -16.25
C THR A 338 -6.43 14.43 -15.08
N VAL A 339 -5.86 14.57 -13.89
CA VAL A 339 -6.55 14.25 -12.63
C VAL A 339 -6.41 15.41 -11.66
N SER A 340 -7.30 15.48 -10.65
CA SER A 340 -7.28 16.60 -9.73
C SER A 340 -7.31 16.16 -8.26
N THR A 341 -6.62 16.95 -7.43
CA THR A 341 -6.72 16.92 -5.96
C THR A 341 -7.12 18.30 -5.46
N ARG A 342 -7.55 18.41 -4.21
CA ARG A 342 -7.83 19.70 -3.59
C ARG A 342 -7.42 19.75 -2.13
N ARG A 343 -7.06 20.95 -1.67
CA ARG A 343 -6.91 21.28 -0.26
C ARG A 343 -7.68 22.57 -0.01
N ASP A 344 -8.75 22.48 0.78
CA ASP A 344 -9.68 23.57 1.00
C ASP A 344 -10.20 24.12 -0.32
N GLU A 345 -10.00 25.41 -0.61
CA GLU A 345 -10.41 26.07 -1.84
C GLU A 345 -9.34 26.03 -2.96
N VAL A 346 -8.17 25.43 -2.69
CA VAL A 346 -7.10 25.31 -3.67
C VAL A 346 -7.22 24.00 -4.43
N HIS A 347 -7.32 24.06 -5.74
CA HIS A 347 -7.37 22.90 -6.62
C HIS A 347 -6.03 22.69 -7.31
N TYR A 348 -5.62 21.44 -7.40
CA TYR A 348 -4.41 21.04 -8.11
C TYR A 348 -4.80 20.13 -9.27
N VAL A 349 -4.41 20.50 -10.48
CA VAL A 349 -4.60 19.70 -11.70
C VAL A 349 -3.27 19.10 -12.10
N HIS A 350 -3.22 17.79 -12.13
CA HIS A 350 -2.06 17.00 -12.54
C HIS A 350 -2.19 16.61 -14.00
N ILE A 351 -1.22 16.97 -14.83
CA ILE A 351 -1.21 16.67 -16.25
C ILE A 351 -0.49 15.34 -16.46
N LEU A 352 -1.22 14.35 -16.93
CA LEU A 352 -0.70 13.01 -17.17
C LEU A 352 -0.22 12.81 -18.60
N ASP A 353 -0.75 13.62 -19.52
CA ASP A 353 -0.42 13.59 -20.93
C ASP A 353 0.08 14.99 -21.36
N ASP A 354 1.09 15.03 -22.24
CA ASP A 354 1.76 16.27 -22.65
C ASP A 354 1.71 16.52 -24.16
N PHE A 355 0.76 15.90 -24.87
CA PHE A 355 0.63 16.04 -26.31
C PHE A 355 0.08 17.39 -26.79
N SER A 356 -0.56 18.17 -25.92
CA SER A 356 -1.17 19.44 -26.25
C SER A 356 -0.56 20.62 -25.50
N ASP A 357 -0.46 21.80 -26.13
CA ASP A 357 -0.03 23.04 -25.48
C ASP A 357 -1.11 23.67 -24.58
N SER A 358 -2.34 23.15 -24.63
CA SER A 358 -3.43 23.58 -23.77
C SER A 358 -4.21 22.39 -23.29
N ILE A 359 -4.80 22.49 -22.09
CA ILE A 359 -5.76 21.55 -21.56
C ILE A 359 -7.14 22.19 -21.47
N SER A 360 -8.17 21.40 -21.68
CA SER A 360 -9.56 21.80 -21.44
C SER A 360 -10.06 21.09 -20.21
N LEU A 361 -10.46 21.86 -19.20
CA LEU A 361 -11.01 21.38 -17.94
C LEU A 361 -12.51 21.60 -17.92
N LEU A 362 -13.25 20.57 -17.50
CA LEU A 362 -14.69 20.66 -17.24
C LEU A 362 -14.94 20.83 -15.73
N GLY A 363 -16.01 21.53 -15.37
CA GLY A 363 -16.43 21.63 -13.97
C GLY A 363 -15.48 22.42 -13.07
N VAL A 364 -14.66 23.29 -13.62
CA VAL A 364 -13.84 24.22 -12.83
C VAL A 364 -14.76 25.18 -12.08
N PRO A 365 -14.67 25.30 -10.73
CA PRO A 365 -15.51 26.22 -9.97
C PRO A 365 -15.47 27.64 -10.50
N GLN A 366 -16.61 28.33 -10.50
CA GLN A 366 -16.75 29.67 -11.13
C GLN A 366 -15.87 30.75 -10.44
N GLY A 367 -15.58 30.62 -9.16
CA GLY A 367 -14.75 31.54 -8.40
C GLY A 367 -13.26 31.49 -8.76
N ILE A 368 -12.82 30.46 -9.47
CA ILE A 368 -11.41 30.30 -9.84
C ILE A 368 -11.07 31.25 -10.98
N THR A 369 -10.15 32.19 -10.72
CA THR A 369 -9.71 33.23 -11.67
C THR A 369 -8.20 33.21 -11.89
N HIS A 370 -7.46 32.45 -11.05
CA HIS A 370 -6.01 32.39 -11.07
C HIS A 370 -5.51 30.99 -11.32
N ALA A 371 -4.51 30.84 -12.19
CA ALA A 371 -3.83 29.58 -12.44
C ALA A 371 -2.32 29.83 -12.54
N GLN A 372 -1.54 28.94 -11.91
CA GLN A 372 -0.08 28.96 -11.98
C GLN A 372 0.51 27.55 -12.02
N ILE A 373 1.73 27.43 -12.57
CA ILE A 373 2.53 26.21 -12.41
C ILE A 373 3.00 26.12 -10.95
N LEU A 374 2.65 25.06 -10.25
CA LEU A 374 2.93 24.90 -8.81
C LEU A 374 4.41 25.06 -8.48
N THR A 375 5.30 24.47 -9.30
CA THR A 375 6.75 24.42 -9.02
C THR A 375 7.48 25.74 -9.27
N THR A 376 6.98 26.58 -10.17
CA THR A 376 7.68 27.81 -10.60
C THR A 376 6.93 29.08 -10.25
N GLY A 377 5.64 28.99 -9.89
CA GLY A 377 4.77 30.15 -9.74
C GLY A 377 4.47 30.89 -11.06
N GLN A 378 4.83 30.32 -12.20
CA GLN A 378 4.54 30.94 -13.49
C GLN A 378 3.03 31.01 -13.69
N GLU A 379 2.52 32.21 -13.86
CA GLU A 379 1.10 32.43 -14.16
C GLU A 379 0.73 31.89 -15.53
N LEU A 380 -0.48 31.34 -15.61
CA LEU A 380 -1.04 30.74 -16.81
C LEU A 380 -2.29 31.52 -17.27
N VAL A 381 -2.48 31.56 -18.57
CA VAL A 381 -3.68 32.15 -19.14
C VAL A 381 -4.86 31.20 -18.98
N VAL A 382 -5.91 31.68 -18.32
CA VAL A 382 -7.18 30.98 -18.13
C VAL A 382 -8.24 31.57 -19.04
N GLN A 383 -8.82 30.77 -19.90
CA GLN A 383 -9.91 31.19 -20.78
C GLN A 383 -11.16 30.36 -20.50
N ARG A 384 -12.22 31.05 -20.05
CA ARG A 384 -13.54 30.41 -19.94
C ARG A 384 -14.22 30.51 -21.32
N LYS A 385 -14.53 29.33 -21.87
CA LYS A 385 -15.30 29.23 -23.11
C LYS A 385 -16.76 29.05 -22.72
N GLY A 386 -17.62 30.00 -23.15
CA GLY A 386 -19.06 29.83 -23.04
C GLY A 386 -19.54 28.63 -23.88
N ASN A 387 -20.77 28.15 -23.61
CA ASN A 387 -21.39 27.02 -24.30
C ASN A 387 -21.18 27.09 -25.84
N ASP A 388 -20.22 26.36 -26.34
CA ASP A 388 -20.10 26.07 -27.75
C ASP A 388 -21.13 25.00 -28.12
N LYS A 389 -21.79 25.14 -29.27
CA LYS A 389 -22.88 24.25 -29.74
C LYS A 389 -22.47 22.77 -29.86
N PHE A 390 -21.17 22.49 -29.76
CA PHE A 390 -20.59 21.15 -29.87
C PHE A 390 -20.23 20.50 -28.51
N VAL A 391 -20.40 21.20 -27.38
CA VAL A 391 -20.23 20.65 -26.04
C VAL A 391 -21.61 20.30 -25.50
N SER A 392 -21.74 19.12 -24.89
CA SER A 392 -22.98 18.66 -24.26
C SER A 392 -23.57 19.79 -23.42
N ALA A 393 -24.86 20.08 -23.64
CA ALA A 393 -25.56 21.22 -23.10
C ALA A 393 -25.33 21.36 -21.58
N GLY A 394 -24.73 22.49 -21.17
CA GLY A 394 -24.56 22.87 -19.77
C GLY A 394 -23.16 22.79 -19.18
N ALA A 395 -22.15 22.27 -19.88
CA ALA A 395 -20.78 22.21 -19.36
C ALA A 395 -19.95 23.42 -19.79
N GLU A 396 -19.60 24.29 -18.84
CA GLU A 396 -18.64 25.37 -19.06
C GLU A 396 -17.21 24.78 -19.14
N GLN A 397 -16.50 25.08 -20.24
CA GLN A 397 -15.09 24.69 -20.41
C GLN A 397 -14.16 25.77 -19.94
N THR A 398 -13.13 25.39 -19.22
CA THR A 398 -12.02 26.27 -18.88
C THR A 398 -10.77 25.76 -19.61
N ALA A 399 -10.23 26.55 -20.52
CA ALA A 399 -8.98 26.23 -21.19
C ALA A 399 -7.81 26.91 -20.45
N VAL A 400 -6.75 26.14 -20.21
CA VAL A 400 -5.51 26.62 -19.60
C VAL A 400 -4.38 26.34 -20.58
N TYR A 401 -3.66 27.40 -20.98
CA TYR A 401 -2.50 27.26 -21.85
C TYR A 401 -1.24 27.00 -21.03
N ILE A 402 -0.48 25.96 -21.40
CA ILE A 402 0.72 25.55 -20.70
C ILE A 402 1.89 25.62 -21.66
N PRO A 403 2.79 26.61 -21.50
CA PRO A 403 3.97 26.71 -22.36
C PRO A 403 4.81 25.41 -22.28
N PRO A 404 5.30 24.87 -23.42
CA PRO A 404 6.12 23.67 -23.43
C PRO A 404 7.32 23.74 -22.48
N ALA A 405 7.96 24.89 -22.34
CA ALA A 405 9.09 25.10 -21.44
C ALA A 405 8.73 25.05 -19.94
N ALA A 406 7.43 25.13 -19.58
CA ALA A 406 6.95 25.08 -18.22
C ALA A 406 6.61 23.66 -17.76
N ARG A 407 6.77 22.67 -18.64
CA ARG A 407 6.36 21.29 -18.38
C ARG A 407 7.40 20.52 -17.58
N ASN A 408 6.93 19.75 -16.63
CA ASN A 408 7.75 18.81 -15.87
C ASN A 408 7.80 17.46 -16.58
N LEU A 409 8.97 16.84 -16.62
CA LEU A 409 9.21 15.55 -17.28
C LEU A 409 8.32 14.41 -16.73
N PHE A 410 7.99 14.46 -15.44
CA PHE A 410 7.25 13.40 -14.78
C PHE A 410 5.75 13.72 -14.69
N ASN A 411 5.40 14.91 -14.23
CA ASN A 411 4.04 15.38 -14.09
C ASN A 411 4.02 16.90 -13.82
N THR A 412 3.38 17.66 -14.67
CA THR A 412 3.16 19.09 -14.46
C THR A 412 1.94 19.30 -13.58
N VAL A 413 2.07 20.14 -12.55
CA VAL A 413 0.96 20.46 -11.64
C VAL A 413 0.58 21.91 -11.80
N ILE A 414 -0.71 22.15 -12.07
CA ILE A 414 -1.33 23.48 -12.09
C ILE A 414 -2.07 23.68 -10.78
N GLU A 415 -1.75 24.78 -10.12
CA GLU A 415 -2.53 25.27 -8.98
C GLU A 415 -3.58 26.25 -9.47
N LEU A 416 -4.82 26.08 -9.02
CA LEU A 416 -5.99 26.90 -9.36
C LEU A 416 -6.57 27.50 -8.06
N ARG A 417 -6.79 28.83 -8.09
CA ARG A 417 -7.36 29.60 -6.97
C ARG A 417 -8.48 30.53 -7.41
#